data_c8548b13c297c97b18129cc52d04965a
#
_entry.id   c8548b13c297c97b18129cc52d04965a
#
_cell.length_a   1.000
_cell.length_b   1.000
_cell.length_c   1.000
_cell.angle_alpha   90.00
_cell.angle_beta   90.00
_cell.angle_gamma   90.00
#
_symmetry.space_group_name_H-M   'P 1'
#
loop_
_entity.id
_entity.type
_entity.pdbx_description
1 polymer ?
#
loop_
_entity_poly.entity_id
_entity_poly.type
_entity_poly.pdbx_seq_one_letter_code
_entity_poly.pdbx_strand_id
1 'polypeptide(L)'
;MEMDILAAEAGWATTDVQEVGSQPDFRSTFAQMASRLLREMSRKHRIKDRVEKALSVVKAFSIVTPGRVQLKLDVEAARGVADSGDPEQDLVDLLREIGETARTARSGALFLIDEMHNLDASSLAAVCMAFQAVSRAALPVAVVGAGLPDLQVRLMRAKPYADRLFEYRELGRLRDVEARVALVKPASTLGVEFTRDAAMEVVRLAAGYPYFLQEYGRELWNAAEKSPIRLADVEEVSDLVKEQLARTFYGPRFDMASDAEQRYLASMASLGDGPYATPDVSTAWGAQNQRQTSPHRDALLQKGLIWAPRRGQVDFTVPLFADFLRQHHPRAGFDEA
;
A
#
# COMPACT_ATOMS: atom_id res chain seq x y z
N MET A 1 6.66 -2.93 10.35
CA MET A 1 7.43 -2.75 11.61
C MET A 1 6.62 -3.11 12.86
N GLU A 2 5.45 -2.52 13.11
CA GLU A 2 4.65 -2.89 14.30
C GLU A 2 4.05 -4.31 14.22
N MET A 3 3.57 -4.70 13.06
CA MET A 3 3.06 -6.08 12.83
C MET A 3 4.16 -7.13 12.96
N ASP A 4 5.40 -6.83 12.55
CA ASP A 4 6.55 -7.73 12.74
C ASP A 4 6.86 -7.95 14.22
N ILE A 5 6.77 -6.88 15.03
CA ILE A 5 6.99 -6.95 16.48
C ILE A 5 5.92 -7.81 17.13
N LEU A 6 4.64 -7.56 16.84
CA LEU A 6 3.52 -8.33 17.38
C LEU A 6 3.59 -9.81 16.99
N ALA A 7 3.95 -10.10 15.74
CA ALA A 7 4.10 -11.47 15.28
C ALA A 7 5.30 -12.16 15.96
N ALA A 8 6.41 -11.47 16.13
CA ALA A 8 7.59 -11.99 16.83
C ALA A 8 7.30 -12.27 18.31
N GLU A 9 6.55 -11.40 19.00
CA GLU A 9 6.08 -11.61 20.37
C GLU A 9 5.14 -12.82 20.48
N ALA A 10 4.31 -13.06 19.45
CA ALA A 10 3.47 -14.24 19.35
C ALA A 10 4.24 -15.51 18.92
N GLY A 11 5.54 -15.42 18.68
CA GLY A 11 6.38 -16.54 18.24
C GLY A 11 6.17 -16.94 16.78
N TRP A 12 5.61 -16.06 15.96
CA TRP A 12 5.40 -16.29 14.52
C TRP A 12 6.64 -15.91 13.72
N ALA A 13 6.83 -16.57 12.59
CA ALA A 13 7.78 -16.13 11.56
C ALA A 13 7.09 -15.16 10.62
N THR A 14 7.80 -14.11 10.22
CA THR A 14 7.26 -13.06 9.36
C THR A 14 8.08 -12.89 8.08
N THR A 15 7.46 -12.39 7.03
CA THR A 15 8.21 -11.86 5.89
C THR A 15 8.57 -10.40 6.13
N ASP A 16 9.63 -9.92 5.47
CA ASP A 16 9.76 -8.49 5.26
C ASP A 16 8.54 -8.00 4.47
N VAL A 17 8.17 -6.74 4.64
CA VAL A 17 7.14 -6.12 3.80
C VAL A 17 7.62 -6.14 2.34
N GLN A 18 6.85 -6.73 1.45
CA GLN A 18 7.20 -6.86 0.04
C GLN A 18 6.09 -6.29 -0.83
N GLU A 19 6.49 -5.57 -1.85
CA GLU A 19 5.64 -5.29 -3.00
C GLU A 19 5.65 -6.52 -3.90
N VAL A 20 4.47 -7.06 -4.19
CA VAL A 20 4.29 -8.24 -5.04
C VAL A 20 3.68 -7.80 -6.36
N GLY A 21 4.45 -7.90 -7.44
CA GLY A 21 3.96 -7.63 -8.81
C GLY A 21 3.00 -8.70 -9.31
N SER A 22 2.33 -8.39 -10.42
CA SER A 22 1.51 -9.35 -11.17
C SER A 22 2.34 -10.48 -11.78
N GLN A 23 1.68 -11.51 -12.34
CA GLN A 23 2.37 -12.57 -13.06
C GLN A 23 3.31 -11.99 -14.15
N PRO A 24 4.53 -12.52 -14.32
CA PRO A 24 5.11 -13.70 -13.65
C PRO A 24 5.86 -13.41 -12.35
N ASP A 25 5.99 -12.16 -11.93
CA ASP A 25 6.76 -11.77 -10.73
C ASP A 25 6.11 -12.27 -9.44
N PHE A 26 4.79 -12.42 -9.44
CA PHE A 26 4.00 -12.96 -8.33
C PHE A 26 4.59 -14.25 -7.75
N ARG A 27 4.84 -15.25 -8.61
CA ARG A 27 5.38 -16.55 -8.17
C ARG A 27 6.78 -16.41 -7.57
N SER A 28 7.64 -15.64 -8.21
CA SER A 28 9.02 -15.48 -7.74
C SER A 28 9.08 -14.77 -6.39
N THR A 29 8.26 -13.73 -6.21
CA THR A 29 8.19 -12.97 -4.95
C THR A 29 7.61 -13.82 -3.83
N PHE A 30 6.49 -14.51 -4.06
CA PHE A 30 5.92 -15.43 -3.06
C PHE A 30 6.88 -16.56 -2.69
N ALA A 31 7.59 -17.14 -3.64
CA ALA A 31 8.59 -18.17 -3.36
C ALA A 31 9.75 -17.63 -2.51
N GLN A 32 10.20 -16.40 -2.75
CA GLN A 32 11.22 -15.74 -1.93
C GLN A 32 10.71 -15.50 -0.50
N MET A 33 9.49 -14.97 -0.35
CA MET A 33 8.85 -14.76 0.95
C MET A 33 8.75 -16.08 1.71
N ALA A 34 8.21 -17.12 1.07
CA ALA A 34 8.08 -18.46 1.64
C ALA A 34 9.43 -19.06 2.08
N SER A 35 10.45 -18.93 1.24
CA SER A 35 11.80 -19.42 1.54
C SER A 35 12.39 -18.73 2.78
N ARG A 36 12.21 -17.42 2.92
CA ARG A 36 12.68 -16.66 4.11
C ARG A 36 11.97 -17.12 5.38
N LEU A 37 10.63 -17.23 5.36
CA LEU A 37 9.84 -17.75 6.47
C LEU A 37 10.33 -19.13 6.92
N LEU A 38 10.48 -20.05 6.00
CA LEU A 38 10.92 -21.43 6.30
C LEU A 38 12.33 -21.47 6.89
N ARG A 39 13.25 -20.64 6.38
CA ARG A 39 14.61 -20.53 6.95
C ARG A 39 14.61 -19.92 8.35
N GLU A 40 13.73 -18.96 8.62
CA GLU A 40 13.56 -18.41 9.96
C GLU A 40 13.02 -19.46 10.93
N MET A 41 11.99 -20.22 10.53
CA MET A 41 11.48 -21.34 11.31
C MET A 41 12.56 -22.39 11.59
N SER A 42 13.39 -22.74 10.60
CA SER A 42 14.47 -23.71 10.76
C SER A 42 15.52 -23.25 11.78
N ARG A 43 15.81 -21.95 11.84
CA ARG A 43 16.77 -21.37 12.80
C ARG A 43 16.24 -21.37 14.22
N LYS A 44 14.94 -21.11 14.40
CA LYS A 44 14.28 -21.02 15.70
C LYS A 44 13.89 -22.39 16.26
N HIS A 45 13.60 -23.38 15.38
CA HIS A 45 13.06 -24.67 15.73
C HIS A 45 13.86 -25.80 15.07
N ARG A 46 14.09 -26.90 15.78
CA ARG A 46 14.85 -28.06 15.28
C ARG A 46 14.00 -28.94 14.33
N ILE A 47 13.58 -28.40 13.18
CA ILE A 47 12.70 -29.02 12.19
C ILE A 47 13.31 -29.06 10.78
N LYS A 48 14.62 -29.33 10.69
CA LYS A 48 15.39 -29.20 9.44
C LYS A 48 14.76 -30.02 8.30
N ASP A 49 14.47 -31.29 8.51
CA ASP A 49 13.93 -32.20 7.48
C ASP A 49 12.55 -31.72 6.98
N ARG A 50 11.72 -31.19 7.89
CA ARG A 50 10.40 -30.64 7.54
C ARG A 50 10.52 -29.38 6.70
N VAL A 51 11.48 -28.53 7.03
CA VAL A 51 11.78 -27.29 6.25
C VAL A 51 12.38 -27.65 4.89
N GLU A 52 13.27 -28.63 4.78
CA GLU A 52 13.83 -29.08 3.50
C GLU A 52 12.71 -29.58 2.57
N LYS A 53 11.76 -30.35 3.10
CA LYS A 53 10.58 -30.77 2.33
C LYS A 53 9.75 -29.56 1.86
N ALA A 54 9.49 -28.59 2.72
CA ALA A 54 8.75 -27.39 2.35
C ALA A 54 9.51 -26.55 1.31
N LEU A 55 10.83 -26.43 1.42
CA LEU A 55 11.67 -25.74 0.43
C LEU A 55 11.66 -26.41 -0.94
N SER A 56 11.48 -27.74 -1.00
CA SER A 56 11.31 -28.45 -2.29
C SER A 56 10.00 -28.04 -3.00
N VAL A 57 8.93 -27.79 -2.24
CA VAL A 57 7.66 -27.28 -2.77
C VAL A 57 7.79 -25.82 -3.19
N VAL A 58 8.50 -24.98 -2.40
CA VAL A 58 8.82 -23.59 -2.81
C VAL A 58 9.59 -23.58 -4.13
N LYS A 59 10.55 -24.49 -4.30
CA LYS A 59 11.32 -24.60 -5.55
C LYS A 59 10.41 -24.99 -6.72
N ALA A 60 9.54 -25.98 -6.55
CA ALA A 60 8.59 -26.39 -7.57
C ALA A 60 7.68 -25.23 -7.99
N PHE A 61 7.09 -24.52 -7.03
CA PHE A 61 6.27 -23.33 -7.27
C PHE A 61 7.00 -22.24 -8.06
N SER A 62 8.31 -22.04 -7.82
CA SER A 62 9.11 -21.01 -8.49
C SER A 62 9.49 -21.35 -9.94
N ILE A 63 9.52 -22.62 -10.33
CA ILE A 63 10.05 -23.08 -11.64
C ILE A 63 9.01 -22.98 -12.76
N VAL A 64 7.73 -22.98 -12.45
CA VAL A 64 6.63 -23.04 -13.44
C VAL A 64 6.63 -21.90 -14.46
N THR A 65 7.45 -20.86 -14.25
CA THR A 65 7.57 -19.74 -15.19
C THR A 65 8.89 -19.85 -15.97
N PRO A 66 8.87 -20.27 -17.27
CA PRO A 66 10.09 -20.35 -18.08
C PRO A 66 10.77 -18.98 -18.29
N GLY A 67 12.10 -18.93 -18.14
CA GLY A 67 12.92 -17.79 -18.56
C GLY A 67 13.26 -16.75 -17.49
N ARG A 68 12.92 -16.94 -16.21
CA ARG A 68 13.30 -16.03 -15.12
C ARG A 68 14.18 -16.66 -14.05
N VAL A 69 14.75 -15.81 -13.20
CA VAL A 69 15.71 -16.16 -12.14
C VAL A 69 15.12 -17.23 -11.23
N GLN A 70 15.60 -18.46 -11.39
CA GLN A 70 15.25 -19.54 -10.49
C GLN A 70 15.82 -19.27 -9.10
N LEU A 71 15.00 -19.48 -8.09
CA LEU A 71 15.45 -19.42 -6.71
C LEU A 71 16.55 -20.47 -6.49
N LYS A 72 17.77 -20.04 -6.17
CA LYS A 72 18.86 -20.96 -5.85
C LYS A 72 18.60 -21.59 -4.47
N LEU A 73 18.01 -22.77 -4.48
CA LEU A 73 17.79 -23.61 -3.30
C LEU A 73 18.54 -24.93 -3.48
N ASP A 74 19.30 -25.32 -2.46
CA ASP A 74 20.05 -26.60 -2.43
C ASP A 74 19.14 -27.78 -2.05
N VAL A 75 17.99 -27.87 -2.71
CA VAL A 75 17.03 -28.95 -2.60
C VAL A 75 16.52 -29.31 -3.99
N GLU A 76 16.09 -30.54 -4.22
CA GLU A 76 15.37 -30.89 -5.44
C GLU A 76 13.94 -30.32 -5.41
N ALA A 77 13.40 -29.98 -6.59
CA ALA A 77 12.00 -29.54 -6.68
C ALA A 77 11.05 -30.73 -6.44
N ALA A 78 10.02 -30.50 -5.63
CA ALA A 78 8.94 -31.47 -5.46
C ALA A 78 8.25 -31.72 -6.81
N ARG A 79 7.71 -32.91 -7.03
CA ARG A 79 6.96 -33.25 -8.23
C ARG A 79 5.51 -33.49 -7.90
N GLY A 80 4.61 -32.95 -8.73
CA GLY A 80 3.16 -33.12 -8.55
C GLY A 80 2.57 -32.28 -7.39
N VAL A 81 3.31 -31.29 -6.89
CA VAL A 81 2.87 -30.36 -5.83
C VAL A 81 3.34 -28.96 -6.18
N ALA A 82 2.41 -28.02 -6.27
CA ALA A 82 2.66 -26.62 -6.61
C ALA A 82 3.39 -26.40 -7.97
N ASP A 83 3.24 -27.33 -8.90
CA ASP A 83 3.90 -27.37 -10.21
C ASP A 83 2.92 -27.59 -11.36
N SER A 84 1.62 -27.43 -11.15
CA SER A 84 0.58 -27.66 -12.15
C SER A 84 0.51 -26.57 -13.23
N GLY A 85 1.02 -25.38 -12.94
CA GLY A 85 0.88 -24.18 -13.78
C GLY A 85 -0.38 -23.37 -13.52
N ASP A 86 -1.32 -23.90 -12.73
CA ASP A 86 -2.48 -23.15 -12.21
C ASP A 86 -2.06 -22.32 -10.98
N PRO A 87 -2.06 -20.97 -11.08
CA PRO A 87 -1.64 -20.11 -9.96
C PRO A 87 -2.47 -20.32 -8.69
N GLU A 88 -3.77 -20.60 -8.83
CA GLU A 88 -4.67 -20.78 -7.69
C GLU A 88 -4.33 -22.06 -6.93
N GLN A 89 -4.22 -23.19 -7.65
CA GLN A 89 -3.93 -24.47 -7.03
C GLN A 89 -2.50 -24.54 -6.48
N ASP A 90 -1.53 -24.03 -7.25
CA ASP A 90 -0.13 -24.06 -6.85
C ASP A 90 0.14 -23.23 -5.59
N LEU A 91 -0.53 -22.07 -5.44
CA LEU A 91 -0.41 -21.28 -4.22
C LEU A 91 -1.11 -21.94 -3.02
N VAL A 92 -2.23 -22.64 -3.24
CA VAL A 92 -2.88 -23.45 -2.20
C VAL A 92 -1.92 -24.51 -1.67
N ASP A 93 -1.26 -25.24 -2.56
CA ASP A 93 -0.35 -26.32 -2.18
C ASP A 93 0.87 -25.77 -1.44
N LEU A 94 1.43 -24.66 -1.91
CA LEU A 94 2.52 -23.96 -1.24
C LEU A 94 2.14 -23.54 0.19
N LEU A 95 1.02 -22.81 0.35
CA LEU A 95 0.62 -22.31 1.69
C LEU A 95 0.21 -23.42 2.64
N ARG A 96 -0.36 -24.51 2.14
CA ARG A 96 -0.61 -25.72 2.97
C ARG A 96 0.68 -26.30 3.51
N GLU A 97 1.71 -26.47 2.66
CA GLU A 97 2.99 -27.03 3.09
C GLU A 97 3.69 -26.12 4.11
N ILE A 98 3.62 -24.80 3.92
CA ILE A 98 4.12 -23.81 4.88
C ILE A 98 3.35 -23.91 6.20
N GLY A 99 2.02 -24.00 6.16
CA GLY A 99 1.18 -24.08 7.34
C GLY A 99 1.41 -25.36 8.14
N GLU A 100 1.57 -26.50 7.48
CA GLU A 100 1.94 -27.76 8.15
C GLU A 100 3.32 -27.69 8.79
N THR A 101 4.27 -26.99 8.15
CA THR A 101 5.60 -26.76 8.69
C THR A 101 5.53 -25.85 9.92
N ALA A 102 4.77 -24.77 9.86
CA ALA A 102 4.54 -23.84 10.96
C ALA A 102 3.87 -24.55 12.16
N ARG A 103 2.85 -25.38 11.89
CA ARG A 103 2.19 -26.21 12.92
C ARG A 103 3.16 -27.17 13.60
N THR A 104 4.04 -27.82 12.84
CA THR A 104 5.08 -28.69 13.38
C THR A 104 6.08 -27.91 14.25
N ALA A 105 6.40 -26.68 13.85
CA ALA A 105 7.23 -25.77 14.61
C ALA A 105 6.54 -25.19 15.87
N ARG A 106 5.23 -25.39 16.06
CA ARG A 106 4.41 -24.69 17.05
C ARG A 106 4.54 -23.16 16.91
N SER A 107 4.56 -22.67 15.66
CA SER A 107 4.71 -21.29 15.26
C SER A 107 3.62 -20.94 14.25
N GLY A 108 3.62 -19.70 13.76
CA GLY A 108 2.79 -19.27 12.64
C GLY A 108 3.65 -18.69 11.52
N ALA A 109 3.03 -18.49 10.37
CA ALA A 109 3.61 -17.83 9.20
C ALA A 109 2.78 -16.60 8.84
N LEU A 110 3.38 -15.41 8.87
CA LEU A 110 2.74 -14.16 8.51
C LEU A 110 3.37 -13.60 7.23
N PHE A 111 2.54 -13.42 6.21
CA PHE A 111 2.91 -12.75 4.97
C PHE A 111 2.54 -11.27 5.06
N LEU A 112 3.48 -10.38 4.79
CA LEU A 112 3.28 -8.94 4.75
C LEU A 112 3.42 -8.45 3.31
N ILE A 113 2.31 -8.00 2.70
CA ILE A 113 2.24 -7.62 1.30
C ILE A 113 1.82 -6.17 1.19
N ASP A 114 2.68 -5.34 0.60
CA ASP A 114 2.34 -3.95 0.27
C ASP A 114 1.90 -3.84 -1.19
N GLU A 115 1.23 -2.74 -1.51
CA GLU A 115 0.77 -2.40 -2.85
C GLU A 115 -0.04 -3.52 -3.54
N MET A 116 -0.85 -4.27 -2.76
CA MET A 116 -1.64 -5.39 -3.30
C MET A 116 -2.56 -5.01 -4.46
N HIS A 117 -2.86 -3.73 -4.63
CA HIS A 117 -3.62 -3.22 -5.76
C HIS A 117 -2.86 -3.34 -7.10
N ASN A 118 -1.55 -3.60 -7.09
CA ASN A 118 -0.78 -3.89 -8.30
C ASN A 118 -0.96 -5.33 -8.81
N LEU A 119 -1.57 -6.22 -8.00
CA LEU A 119 -1.85 -7.59 -8.42
C LEU A 119 -2.98 -7.63 -9.46
N ASP A 120 -2.81 -8.46 -10.47
CA ASP A 120 -3.88 -8.76 -11.44
C ASP A 120 -5.00 -9.62 -10.82
N ALA A 121 -6.10 -9.76 -11.53
CA ALA A 121 -7.26 -10.50 -11.06
C ALA A 121 -6.94 -11.98 -10.77
N SER A 122 -6.04 -12.61 -11.54
CA SER A 122 -5.66 -14.01 -11.34
C SER A 122 -4.81 -14.19 -10.09
N SER A 123 -3.88 -13.28 -9.84
CA SER A 123 -3.05 -13.28 -8.62
C SER A 123 -3.88 -13.00 -7.37
N LEU A 124 -4.83 -12.04 -7.43
CA LEU A 124 -5.78 -11.78 -6.33
C LEU A 124 -6.67 -13.00 -6.06
N ALA A 125 -7.14 -13.68 -7.11
CA ALA A 125 -7.94 -14.89 -6.98
C ALA A 125 -7.12 -16.02 -6.32
N ALA A 126 -5.85 -16.21 -6.71
CA ALA A 126 -4.95 -17.16 -6.10
C ALA A 126 -4.73 -16.89 -4.61
N VAL A 127 -4.50 -15.63 -4.22
CA VAL A 127 -4.37 -15.22 -2.81
C VAL A 127 -5.65 -15.57 -2.04
N CYS A 128 -6.83 -15.17 -2.54
CA CYS A 128 -8.09 -15.49 -1.88
C CYS A 128 -8.29 -16.99 -1.69
N MET A 129 -8.03 -17.79 -2.73
CA MET A 129 -8.24 -19.24 -2.67
C MET A 129 -7.27 -19.91 -1.71
N ALA A 130 -6.01 -19.52 -1.74
CA ALA A 130 -4.98 -20.11 -0.88
C ALA A 130 -5.21 -19.79 0.60
N PHE A 131 -5.51 -18.51 0.95
CA PHE A 131 -5.81 -18.17 2.35
C PHE A 131 -7.14 -18.73 2.84
N GLN A 132 -8.14 -18.89 1.97
CA GLN A 132 -9.35 -19.65 2.32
C GLN A 132 -9.03 -21.12 2.62
N ALA A 133 -8.18 -21.75 1.82
CA ALA A 133 -7.83 -23.16 2.01
C ALA A 133 -7.07 -23.40 3.32
N VAL A 134 -6.10 -22.57 3.67
CA VAL A 134 -5.35 -22.68 4.94
C VAL A 134 -6.23 -22.36 6.14
N SER A 135 -7.13 -21.37 6.03
CA SER A 135 -8.10 -21.02 7.07
C SER A 135 -9.06 -22.20 7.37
N ARG A 136 -9.62 -22.84 6.33
CA ARG A 136 -10.48 -24.02 6.48
C ARG A 136 -9.74 -25.23 7.10
N ALA A 137 -8.45 -25.35 6.82
CA ALA A 137 -7.60 -26.39 7.38
C ALA A 137 -7.07 -26.04 8.79
N ALA A 138 -7.46 -24.90 9.35
CA ALA A 138 -6.97 -24.36 10.62
C ALA A 138 -5.43 -24.35 10.71
N LEU A 139 -4.77 -24.03 9.60
CA LEU A 139 -3.32 -23.90 9.55
C LEU A 139 -2.89 -22.51 10.01
N PRO A 140 -1.78 -22.38 10.76
CA PRO A 140 -1.32 -21.12 11.31
C PRO A 140 -0.59 -20.26 10.25
N VAL A 141 -1.33 -19.82 9.23
CA VAL A 141 -0.85 -18.94 8.17
C VAL A 141 -1.79 -17.76 8.05
N ALA A 142 -1.23 -16.56 8.06
CA ALA A 142 -1.97 -15.31 7.90
C ALA A 142 -1.32 -14.39 6.86
N VAL A 143 -2.09 -13.43 6.38
CA VAL A 143 -1.62 -12.34 5.53
C VAL A 143 -2.11 -11.00 6.06
N VAL A 144 -1.24 -10.01 6.02
CA VAL A 144 -1.61 -8.59 6.13
C VAL A 144 -1.24 -7.93 4.83
N GLY A 145 -2.22 -7.40 4.14
CA GLY A 145 -2.05 -6.71 2.87
C GLY A 145 -2.42 -5.24 2.98
N ALA A 146 -1.63 -4.38 2.36
CA ALA A 146 -1.94 -2.97 2.18
C ALA A 146 -2.15 -2.65 0.69
N GLY A 147 -2.95 -1.64 0.40
CA GLY A 147 -3.21 -1.19 -0.96
C GLY A 147 -4.17 -0.01 -1.01
N LEU A 148 -4.44 0.48 -2.20
CA LEU A 148 -5.38 1.57 -2.43
C LEU A 148 -6.82 1.18 -2.04
N PRO A 149 -7.71 2.14 -1.80
CA PRO A 149 -9.09 1.90 -1.32
C PRO A 149 -9.94 0.99 -2.23
N ASP A 150 -9.61 0.87 -3.51
CA ASP A 150 -10.28 -0.02 -4.46
C ASP A 150 -9.93 -1.51 -4.29
N LEU A 151 -8.88 -1.83 -3.50
CA LEU A 151 -8.39 -3.19 -3.30
C LEU A 151 -9.51 -4.13 -2.82
N GLN A 152 -10.37 -3.68 -1.88
CA GLN A 152 -11.50 -4.47 -1.40
C GLN A 152 -12.42 -4.87 -2.55
N VAL A 153 -12.78 -3.92 -3.41
CA VAL A 153 -13.66 -4.18 -4.57
C VAL A 153 -13.01 -5.13 -5.56
N ARG A 154 -11.70 -5.00 -5.78
CA ARG A 154 -10.92 -5.88 -6.67
C ARG A 154 -10.84 -7.31 -6.13
N LEU A 155 -10.61 -7.48 -4.83
CA LEU A 155 -10.65 -8.79 -4.17
C LEU A 155 -12.02 -9.45 -4.29
N MET A 156 -13.11 -8.70 -4.06
CA MET A 156 -14.49 -9.20 -4.21
C MET A 156 -14.84 -9.55 -5.66
N ARG A 157 -14.31 -8.81 -6.63
CA ARG A 157 -14.46 -9.15 -8.07
C ARG A 157 -13.69 -10.42 -8.43
N ALA A 158 -12.51 -10.61 -7.86
CA ALA A 158 -11.70 -11.82 -8.09
C ALA A 158 -12.37 -13.05 -7.46
N LYS A 159 -12.83 -12.94 -6.21
CA LYS A 159 -13.58 -14.00 -5.50
C LYS A 159 -14.67 -13.36 -4.62
N PRO A 160 -15.96 -13.63 -4.88
CA PRO A 160 -17.08 -13.00 -4.14
C PRO A 160 -17.05 -13.20 -2.63
N TYR A 161 -16.41 -14.27 -2.14
CA TYR A 161 -16.31 -14.57 -0.71
C TYR A 161 -15.17 -13.81 0.01
N ALA A 162 -14.40 -13.00 -0.68
CA ALA A 162 -13.30 -12.23 -0.10
C ALA A 162 -13.77 -11.25 0.98
N ASP A 163 -15.03 -10.78 0.90
CA ASP A 163 -15.69 -9.95 1.91
C ASP A 163 -15.74 -10.60 3.31
N ARG A 164 -15.79 -11.94 3.37
CA ARG A 164 -15.84 -12.72 4.60
C ARG A 164 -14.51 -13.38 4.96
N LEU A 165 -13.56 -13.37 4.03
CA LEU A 165 -12.25 -13.97 4.22
C LEU A 165 -11.29 -13.02 4.93
N PHE A 166 -11.36 -11.73 4.61
CA PHE A 166 -10.47 -10.70 5.12
C PHE A 166 -11.22 -9.70 6.01
N GLU A 167 -10.53 -9.22 7.03
CA GLU A 167 -10.95 -8.06 7.79
C GLU A 167 -10.36 -6.81 7.13
N TYR A 168 -11.22 -5.87 6.76
CA TYR A 168 -10.80 -4.64 6.09
C TYR A 168 -10.70 -3.49 7.09
N ARG A 169 -9.59 -2.78 7.06
CA ARG A 169 -9.33 -1.58 7.86
C ARG A 169 -8.94 -0.44 6.94
N GLU A 170 -9.73 0.61 6.96
CA GLU A 170 -9.40 1.84 6.23
C GLU A 170 -8.44 2.67 7.09
N LEU A 171 -7.29 3.03 6.51
CA LEU A 171 -6.32 3.93 7.09
C LEU A 171 -6.51 5.32 6.50
N GLY A 172 -7.10 6.21 7.27
CA GLY A 172 -7.29 7.61 6.90
C GLY A 172 -6.15 8.50 7.37
N ARG A 173 -6.43 9.80 7.38
CA ARG A 173 -5.53 10.82 7.95
C ARG A 173 -5.38 10.59 9.46
N LEU A 174 -4.20 10.91 9.99
CA LEU A 174 -3.99 10.93 11.43
C LEU A 174 -4.88 12.01 12.07
N ARG A 175 -5.48 11.68 13.20
CA ARG A 175 -6.16 12.68 14.04
C ARG A 175 -5.11 13.62 14.63
N ASP A 176 -5.49 14.84 14.96
CA ASP A 176 -4.56 15.88 15.44
C ASP A 176 -3.67 15.39 16.59
N VAL A 177 -4.23 14.62 17.53
CA VAL A 177 -3.47 14.06 18.66
C VAL A 177 -2.41 13.06 18.18
N GLU A 178 -2.77 12.19 17.25
CA GLU A 178 -1.87 11.18 16.68
C GLU A 178 -0.79 11.83 15.81
N ALA A 179 -1.18 12.80 14.98
CA ALA A 179 -0.28 13.58 14.14
C ALA A 179 0.75 14.33 14.99
N ARG A 180 0.30 14.97 16.09
CA ARG A 180 1.20 15.63 17.03
C ARG A 180 2.17 14.66 17.68
N VAL A 181 1.71 13.49 18.12
CA VAL A 181 2.59 12.45 18.69
C VAL A 181 3.60 11.96 17.66
N ALA A 182 3.17 11.73 16.42
CA ALA A 182 4.04 11.29 15.32
C ALA A 182 5.13 12.33 14.99
N LEU A 183 4.85 13.62 15.15
CA LEU A 183 5.82 14.69 14.95
C LEU A 183 6.78 14.84 16.14
N VAL A 184 6.23 14.93 17.35
CA VAL A 184 6.99 15.36 18.53
C VAL A 184 7.80 14.22 19.16
N LYS A 185 7.23 13.00 19.21
CA LYS A 185 7.89 11.86 19.89
C LYS A 185 9.27 11.51 19.34
N PRO A 186 9.50 11.42 18.01
CA PRO A 186 10.84 11.14 17.47
C PRO A 186 11.87 12.23 17.85
N ALA A 187 11.47 13.49 17.79
CA ALA A 187 12.36 14.61 18.14
C ALA A 187 12.71 14.62 19.65
N SER A 188 11.74 14.39 20.51
CA SER A 188 11.97 14.38 21.96
C SER A 188 12.86 13.25 22.42
N THR A 189 12.88 12.10 21.73
CA THR A 189 13.85 11.01 22.02
C THR A 189 15.30 11.42 21.75
N LEU A 190 15.49 12.46 20.94
CA LEU A 190 16.80 13.05 20.63
C LEU A 190 17.06 14.37 21.34
N GLY A 191 16.21 14.73 22.33
CA GLY A 191 16.38 15.91 23.17
C GLY A 191 15.88 17.22 22.53
N VAL A 192 15.13 17.15 21.42
CA VAL A 192 14.53 18.32 20.76
C VAL A 192 13.05 18.39 21.08
N GLU A 193 12.60 19.53 21.61
CA GLU A 193 11.21 19.78 21.96
C GLU A 193 10.54 20.70 20.93
N PHE A 194 9.23 20.64 20.87
CA PHE A 194 8.37 21.57 20.13
C PHE A 194 7.53 22.38 21.11
N THR A 195 7.33 23.66 20.85
CA THR A 195 6.26 24.39 21.52
C THR A 195 4.91 23.87 21.05
N ARG A 196 3.88 24.04 21.88
CA ARG A 196 2.55 23.51 21.55
C ARG A 196 1.96 24.12 20.28
N ASP A 197 2.10 25.41 20.11
CA ASP A 197 1.64 26.16 18.93
C ASP A 197 2.38 25.76 17.65
N ALA A 198 3.70 25.58 17.70
CA ALA A 198 4.49 25.06 16.59
C ALA A 198 4.01 23.67 16.15
N ALA A 199 3.86 22.75 17.10
CA ALA A 199 3.40 21.40 16.79
C ALA A 199 1.97 21.39 16.21
N MET A 200 1.06 22.22 16.73
CA MET A 200 -0.31 22.33 16.21
C MET A 200 -0.34 22.94 14.82
N GLU A 201 0.50 23.93 14.52
CA GLU A 201 0.58 24.54 13.20
C GLU A 201 1.11 23.55 12.15
N VAL A 202 2.14 22.76 12.49
CA VAL A 202 2.62 21.69 11.59
C VAL A 202 1.51 20.66 11.32
N VAL A 203 0.75 20.24 12.34
CA VAL A 203 -0.37 19.31 12.17
C VAL A 203 -1.42 19.90 11.23
N ARG A 204 -1.75 21.17 11.37
CA ARG A 204 -2.69 21.90 10.50
C ARG A 204 -2.19 21.94 9.04
N LEU A 205 -0.93 22.33 8.86
CA LEU A 205 -0.30 22.44 7.51
C LEU A 205 -0.17 21.07 6.83
N ALA A 206 0.12 20.03 7.59
CA ALA A 206 0.23 18.66 7.08
C ALA A 206 -1.14 17.99 6.83
N ALA A 207 -2.25 18.61 7.26
CA ALA A 207 -3.62 18.07 7.16
C ALA A 207 -3.72 16.60 7.64
N GLY A 208 -2.96 16.21 8.67
CA GLY A 208 -2.90 14.86 9.22
C GLY A 208 -2.26 13.81 8.29
N TYR A 209 -1.62 14.21 7.19
CA TYR A 209 -0.98 13.28 6.27
C TYR A 209 0.43 12.93 6.74
N PRO A 210 0.73 11.63 7.01
CA PRO A 210 2.00 11.26 7.64
C PRO A 210 3.25 11.72 6.87
N TYR A 211 3.22 11.64 5.56
CA TYR A 211 4.34 12.07 4.71
C TYR A 211 4.62 13.58 4.87
N PHE A 212 3.57 14.41 4.89
CA PHE A 212 3.74 15.86 5.05
C PHE A 212 4.25 16.22 6.45
N LEU A 213 3.78 15.50 7.48
CA LEU A 213 4.31 15.65 8.83
C LEU A 213 5.82 15.39 8.87
N GLN A 214 6.30 14.37 8.16
CA GLN A 214 7.73 14.05 8.08
C GLN A 214 8.50 15.10 7.30
N GLU A 215 7.95 15.61 6.19
CA GLU A 215 8.60 16.69 5.42
C GLU A 215 8.76 17.95 6.26
N TYR A 216 7.69 18.42 6.93
CA TYR A 216 7.79 19.54 7.87
C TYR A 216 8.75 19.24 9.02
N GLY A 217 8.68 18.05 9.61
CA GLY A 217 9.56 17.62 10.70
C GLY A 217 11.03 17.62 10.29
N ARG A 218 11.33 17.17 9.08
CA ARG A 218 12.70 17.15 8.53
C ARG A 218 13.25 18.57 8.31
N GLU A 219 12.46 19.43 7.68
CA GLU A 219 12.92 20.81 7.41
C GLU A 219 13.08 21.61 8.71
N LEU A 220 12.16 21.45 9.65
CA LEU A 220 12.28 22.07 10.99
C LEU A 220 13.50 21.57 11.75
N TRP A 221 13.77 20.25 11.67
CA TRP A 221 14.98 19.67 12.28
C TRP A 221 16.27 20.25 11.70
N ASN A 222 16.30 20.49 10.40
CA ASN A 222 17.47 21.02 9.70
C ASN A 222 17.66 22.53 9.91
N ALA A 223 16.56 23.30 10.04
CA ALA A 223 16.58 24.76 10.11
C ALA A 223 16.65 25.30 11.53
N ALA A 224 16.02 24.63 12.49
CA ALA A 224 15.96 25.14 13.86
C ALA A 224 17.32 25.11 14.57
N GLU A 225 17.82 26.28 14.96
CA GLU A 225 19.11 26.42 15.65
C GLU A 225 19.05 25.99 17.13
N LYS A 226 17.86 26.01 17.73
CA LYS A 226 17.65 25.81 19.19
C LYS A 226 16.41 25.02 19.49
N SER A 227 16.43 24.29 20.59
CA SER A 227 15.25 23.69 21.22
C SER A 227 14.70 24.67 22.28
N PRO A 228 13.37 24.79 22.39
CA PRO A 228 12.32 24.16 21.59
C PRO A 228 12.13 24.82 20.24
N ILE A 229 11.69 24.04 19.25
CA ILE A 229 11.21 24.51 17.94
C ILE A 229 9.93 25.33 18.18
N ARG A 230 9.87 26.54 17.65
CA ARG A 230 8.82 27.53 17.90
C ARG A 230 7.98 27.78 16.64
N LEU A 231 6.86 28.47 16.81
CA LEU A 231 5.98 28.84 15.69
C LEU A 231 6.72 29.65 14.60
N ALA A 232 7.60 30.58 15.00
CA ALA A 232 8.40 31.34 14.04
C ALA A 232 9.28 30.44 13.13
N ASP A 233 9.84 29.37 13.67
CA ASP A 233 10.63 28.41 12.90
C ASP A 233 9.75 27.68 11.87
N VAL A 234 8.46 27.39 12.23
CA VAL A 234 7.49 26.79 11.32
C VAL A 234 7.12 27.74 10.19
N GLU A 235 6.88 29.02 10.52
CA GLU A 235 6.57 30.06 9.53
C GLU A 235 7.71 30.25 8.55
N GLU A 236 8.96 30.24 9.01
CA GLU A 236 10.17 30.39 8.18
C GLU A 236 10.31 29.25 7.15
N VAL A 237 10.06 28.00 7.55
CA VAL A 237 10.23 26.85 6.64
C VAL A 237 8.99 26.55 5.80
N SER A 238 7.82 27.08 6.14
CA SER A 238 6.53 26.68 5.55
C SER A 238 6.49 26.83 4.04
N ASP A 239 6.97 27.93 3.51
CA ASP A 239 6.90 28.18 2.06
C ASP A 239 7.91 27.28 1.30
N LEU A 240 9.07 27.03 1.88
CA LEU A 240 10.05 26.08 1.35
C LEU A 240 9.45 24.67 1.26
N VAL A 241 8.78 24.21 2.33
CA VAL A 241 8.15 22.88 2.35
C VAL A 241 7.03 22.78 1.33
N LYS A 242 6.16 23.81 1.23
CA LYS A 242 5.08 23.83 0.22
C LYS A 242 5.63 23.77 -1.20
N GLU A 243 6.65 24.57 -1.51
CA GLU A 243 7.28 24.57 -2.83
C GLU A 243 7.94 23.23 -3.14
N GLN A 244 8.62 22.63 -2.16
CA GLN A 244 9.21 21.32 -2.29
C GLN A 244 8.15 20.25 -2.53
N LEU A 245 7.04 20.24 -1.79
CA LEU A 245 5.92 19.33 -1.99
C LEU A 245 5.28 19.54 -3.37
N ALA A 246 5.13 20.79 -3.80
CA ALA A 246 4.62 21.10 -5.15
C ALA A 246 5.48 20.43 -6.22
N ARG A 247 6.81 20.57 -6.12
CA ARG A 247 7.76 20.07 -7.12
C ARG A 247 7.99 18.58 -7.07
N THR A 248 8.12 17.99 -5.86
CA THR A 248 8.58 16.60 -5.72
C THR A 248 7.47 15.59 -5.44
N PHE A 249 6.31 16.06 -5.00
CA PHE A 249 5.20 15.20 -4.62
C PHE A 249 3.96 15.38 -5.50
N TYR A 250 3.46 16.61 -5.66
CA TYR A 250 2.25 16.87 -6.43
C TYR A 250 2.51 16.92 -7.94
N GLY A 251 3.55 17.63 -8.38
CA GLY A 251 3.89 17.78 -9.79
C GLY A 251 4.04 16.45 -10.52
N PRO A 252 4.91 15.52 -10.08
CA PRO A 252 5.04 14.22 -10.73
C PRO A 252 3.74 13.41 -10.79
N ARG A 253 2.87 13.53 -9.78
CA ARG A 253 1.54 12.90 -9.80
C ARG A 253 0.61 13.51 -10.84
N PHE A 254 0.64 14.82 -10.98
CA PHE A 254 -0.11 15.53 -12.00
C PHE A 254 0.39 15.18 -13.41
N ASP A 255 1.70 15.09 -13.61
CA ASP A 255 2.33 14.77 -14.89
C ASP A 255 2.06 13.32 -15.35
N MET A 256 1.68 12.42 -14.43
CA MET A 256 1.22 11.06 -14.79
C MET A 256 -0.14 11.06 -15.50
N ALA A 257 -0.91 12.15 -15.39
CA ALA A 257 -2.21 12.28 -16.01
C ALA A 257 -2.10 12.80 -17.44
N SER A 258 -2.87 12.25 -18.39
CA SER A 258 -3.02 12.83 -19.73
C SER A 258 -3.75 14.18 -19.67
N ASP A 259 -3.68 14.98 -20.72
CA ASP A 259 -4.31 16.32 -20.78
C ASP A 259 -5.79 16.29 -20.41
N ALA A 260 -6.54 15.32 -20.95
CA ALA A 260 -7.96 15.13 -20.61
C ALA A 260 -8.19 14.72 -19.14
N GLU A 261 -7.29 13.94 -18.57
CA GLU A 261 -7.31 13.58 -17.16
C GLU A 261 -6.91 14.76 -16.27
N GLN A 262 -5.91 15.54 -16.67
CA GLN A 262 -5.51 16.78 -16.00
C GLN A 262 -6.69 17.77 -15.98
N ARG A 263 -7.40 17.90 -17.10
CA ARG A 263 -8.64 18.68 -17.16
C ARG A 263 -9.69 18.17 -16.17
N TYR A 264 -9.82 16.84 -16.02
CA TYR A 264 -10.73 16.26 -15.04
C TYR A 264 -10.33 16.60 -13.60
N LEU A 265 -9.02 16.49 -13.27
CA LEU A 265 -8.50 16.88 -11.95
C LEU A 265 -8.69 18.38 -11.67
N ALA A 266 -8.41 19.24 -12.66
CA ALA A 266 -8.64 20.69 -12.54
C ALA A 266 -10.13 21.00 -12.35
N SER A 267 -11.01 20.29 -13.05
CA SER A 267 -12.47 20.42 -12.88
C SER A 267 -12.91 20.04 -11.47
N MET A 268 -12.37 18.97 -10.90
CA MET A 268 -12.61 18.63 -9.49
C MET A 268 -12.16 19.76 -8.57
N ALA A 269 -10.92 20.23 -8.72
CA ALA A 269 -10.35 21.28 -7.88
C ALA A 269 -11.13 22.60 -7.95
N SER A 270 -11.73 22.93 -9.10
CA SER A 270 -12.54 24.14 -9.28
C SER A 270 -13.85 24.15 -8.49
N LEU A 271 -14.34 22.98 -8.07
CA LEU A 271 -15.57 22.83 -7.30
C LEU A 271 -15.36 23.06 -5.78
N GLY A 272 -14.17 23.40 -5.33
CA GLY A 272 -13.84 23.60 -3.92
C GLY A 272 -13.30 22.33 -3.26
N ASP A 273 -13.77 22.02 -2.04
CA ASP A 273 -13.32 20.85 -1.29
C ASP A 273 -14.23 19.65 -1.53
N GLY A 274 -13.61 18.45 -1.60
CA GLY A 274 -14.31 17.21 -1.84
C GLY A 274 -15.06 16.65 -0.61
N PRO A 275 -15.74 15.52 -0.76
CA PRO A 275 -15.84 14.70 -1.97
C PRO A 275 -16.76 15.30 -3.04
N TYR A 276 -16.44 15.06 -4.31
CA TYR A 276 -17.13 15.66 -5.47
C TYR A 276 -18.14 14.71 -6.07
N ALA A 277 -19.33 15.20 -6.40
CA ALA A 277 -20.30 14.42 -7.18
C ALA A 277 -19.81 14.30 -8.66
N THR A 278 -19.81 13.10 -9.21
CA THR A 278 -19.34 12.87 -10.60
C THR A 278 -20.13 13.67 -11.66
N PRO A 279 -21.45 13.94 -11.52
CA PRO A 279 -22.17 14.84 -12.43
C PRO A 279 -21.61 16.26 -12.42
N ASP A 280 -21.29 16.80 -11.22
CA ASP A 280 -20.81 18.17 -11.08
C ASP A 280 -19.42 18.33 -11.71
N VAL A 281 -18.53 17.33 -11.51
CA VAL A 281 -17.23 17.29 -12.18
C VAL A 281 -17.39 17.24 -13.70
N SER A 282 -18.32 16.43 -14.21
CA SER A 282 -18.60 16.37 -15.65
C SER A 282 -19.09 17.71 -16.20
N THR A 283 -19.94 18.43 -15.46
CA THR A 283 -20.39 19.76 -15.82
C THR A 283 -19.25 20.77 -15.83
N ALA A 284 -18.42 20.78 -14.77
CA ALA A 284 -17.24 21.64 -14.68
C ALA A 284 -16.22 21.36 -15.79
N TRP A 285 -16.09 20.09 -16.19
CA TRP A 285 -15.25 19.67 -17.32
C TRP A 285 -15.77 20.17 -18.68
N GLY A 286 -17.05 20.56 -18.76
CA GLY A 286 -17.72 20.99 -20.00
C GLY A 286 -18.35 19.84 -20.79
N ALA A 287 -18.54 18.68 -20.18
CA ALA A 287 -19.13 17.52 -20.83
C ALA A 287 -20.67 17.65 -20.94
N GLN A 288 -21.24 17.18 -22.03
CA GLN A 288 -22.68 17.12 -22.22
C GLN A 288 -23.35 15.99 -21.38
N ASN A 289 -22.57 14.97 -21.05
CA ASN A 289 -23.00 13.85 -20.21
C ASN A 289 -21.81 13.14 -19.57
N GLN A 290 -22.08 12.36 -18.51
CA GLN A 290 -21.04 11.65 -17.74
C GLN A 290 -20.29 10.57 -18.56
N ARG A 291 -20.83 10.08 -19.68
CA ARG A 291 -20.14 9.08 -20.53
C ARG A 291 -18.86 9.65 -21.13
N GLN A 292 -18.80 10.95 -21.37
CA GLN A 292 -17.61 11.61 -21.92
C GLN A 292 -16.46 11.65 -20.91
N THR A 293 -16.75 11.76 -19.63
CA THR A 293 -15.74 11.87 -18.57
C THR A 293 -15.43 10.55 -17.86
N SER A 294 -16.32 9.54 -18.01
CA SER A 294 -16.15 8.24 -17.35
C SER A 294 -14.80 7.54 -17.65
N PRO A 295 -14.29 7.52 -18.90
CA PRO A 295 -12.99 6.91 -19.17
C PRO A 295 -11.84 7.58 -18.42
N HIS A 296 -11.85 8.92 -18.34
CA HIS A 296 -10.83 9.69 -17.63
C HIS A 296 -10.89 9.46 -16.13
N ARG A 297 -12.11 9.46 -15.56
CA ARG A 297 -12.31 9.09 -14.16
C ARG A 297 -11.78 7.70 -13.85
N ASP A 298 -12.10 6.71 -14.69
CA ASP A 298 -11.71 5.33 -14.47
C ASP A 298 -10.19 5.14 -14.58
N ALA A 299 -9.55 5.84 -15.50
CA ALA A 299 -8.09 5.87 -15.61
C ALA A 299 -7.42 6.54 -14.39
N LEU A 300 -7.98 7.65 -13.89
CA LEU A 300 -7.49 8.32 -12.69
C LEU A 300 -7.66 7.46 -11.42
N LEU A 301 -8.75 6.69 -11.32
CA LEU A 301 -8.94 5.69 -10.26
C LEU A 301 -7.87 4.60 -10.33
N GLN A 302 -7.57 4.08 -11.54
CA GLN A 302 -6.53 3.07 -11.75
C GLN A 302 -5.12 3.59 -11.44
N LYS A 303 -4.86 4.88 -11.71
CA LYS A 303 -3.60 5.55 -11.37
C LYS A 303 -3.49 5.91 -9.88
N GLY A 304 -4.55 5.73 -9.10
CA GLY A 304 -4.58 6.07 -7.68
C GLY A 304 -4.52 7.57 -7.40
N LEU A 305 -4.81 8.43 -8.37
CA LEU A 305 -4.84 9.89 -8.20
C LEU A 305 -6.14 10.35 -7.52
N ILE A 306 -7.22 9.64 -7.79
CA ILE A 306 -8.52 9.83 -7.15
C ILE A 306 -9.03 8.49 -6.63
N TRP A 307 -10.00 8.54 -5.73
CA TRP A 307 -10.72 7.37 -5.23
C TRP A 307 -12.23 7.65 -5.17
N ALA A 308 -13.04 6.61 -4.98
CA ALA A 308 -14.48 6.73 -4.93
C ALA A 308 -14.98 6.44 -3.50
N PRO A 309 -15.19 7.45 -2.64
CA PRO A 309 -15.66 7.26 -1.27
C PRO A 309 -17.06 6.64 -1.22
N ARG A 310 -17.89 6.94 -2.23
CA ARG A 310 -19.24 6.38 -2.40
C ARG A 310 -19.59 6.30 -3.88
N ARG A 311 -20.63 5.52 -4.20
CA ARG A 311 -21.15 5.46 -5.57
C ARG A 311 -21.57 6.86 -6.04
N GLY A 312 -21.04 7.29 -7.20
CA GLY A 312 -21.34 8.59 -7.79
C GLY A 312 -20.51 9.75 -7.22
N GLN A 313 -19.53 9.46 -6.37
CA GLN A 313 -18.60 10.44 -5.83
C GLN A 313 -17.17 10.06 -6.16
N VAL A 314 -16.30 11.06 -6.22
CA VAL A 314 -14.85 10.94 -6.32
C VAL A 314 -14.19 11.93 -5.38
N ASP A 315 -12.97 11.62 -4.93
CA ASP A 315 -12.16 12.53 -4.14
C ASP A 315 -10.68 12.32 -4.46
N PHE A 316 -9.85 13.29 -4.14
CA PHE A 316 -8.41 13.14 -4.28
C PHE A 316 -7.86 12.15 -3.26
N THR A 317 -6.98 11.27 -3.71
CA THR A 317 -6.31 10.30 -2.81
C THR A 317 -5.38 11.01 -1.83
N VAL A 318 -4.79 12.13 -2.27
CA VAL A 318 -3.84 12.90 -1.47
C VAL A 318 -4.48 14.22 -1.01
N PRO A 319 -4.35 14.58 0.28
CA PRO A 319 -4.86 15.85 0.79
C PRO A 319 -4.14 17.04 0.14
N LEU A 320 -4.82 18.18 0.11
CA LEU A 320 -4.30 19.45 -0.42
C LEU A 320 -3.94 19.43 -1.92
N PHE A 321 -4.23 18.34 -2.63
CA PHE A 321 -3.98 18.27 -4.08
C PHE A 321 -4.88 19.26 -4.85
N ALA A 322 -6.12 19.45 -4.40
CA ALA A 322 -7.00 20.48 -4.96
C ALA A 322 -6.41 21.88 -4.81
N ASP A 323 -5.80 22.21 -3.66
CA ASP A 323 -5.14 23.49 -3.43
C ASP A 323 -3.95 23.69 -4.35
N PHE A 324 -3.12 22.67 -4.49
CA PHE A 324 -2.00 22.67 -5.44
C PHE A 324 -2.49 22.94 -6.88
N LEU A 325 -3.54 22.25 -7.33
CA LEU A 325 -4.09 22.43 -8.68
C LEU A 325 -4.65 23.83 -8.88
N ARG A 326 -5.37 24.38 -7.91
CA ARG A 326 -5.90 25.74 -7.97
C ARG A 326 -4.79 26.79 -8.07
N GLN A 327 -3.66 26.57 -7.42
CA GLN A 327 -2.53 27.50 -7.41
C GLN A 327 -1.65 27.40 -8.65
N HIS A 328 -1.35 26.17 -9.11
CA HIS A 328 -0.33 25.93 -10.13
C HIS A 328 -0.89 25.58 -11.50
N HIS A 329 -2.11 24.99 -11.55
CA HIS A 329 -2.73 24.48 -12.77
C HIS A 329 -4.22 24.81 -12.87
N PRO A 330 -4.64 26.08 -12.66
CA PRO A 330 -6.05 26.45 -12.59
C PRO A 330 -6.82 26.24 -13.90
N ARG A 331 -6.12 26.13 -15.03
CA ARG A 331 -6.69 25.93 -16.38
C ARG A 331 -6.15 24.70 -17.11
N ALA A 332 -5.63 23.71 -16.37
CA ALA A 332 -5.06 22.52 -17.00
C ALA A 332 -6.06 21.85 -17.96
N GLY A 333 -5.67 21.68 -19.22
CA GLY A 333 -6.46 21.06 -20.27
C GLY A 333 -7.67 21.85 -20.78
N PHE A 334 -7.83 23.14 -20.43
CA PHE A 334 -8.88 24.01 -20.96
C PHE A 334 -8.38 24.91 -22.11
N ASP A 335 -7.07 25.08 -22.27
CA ASP A 335 -6.48 26.03 -23.23
C ASP A 335 -6.29 25.45 -24.66
N GLU A 336 -6.67 24.18 -24.91
CA GLU A 336 -6.53 23.49 -26.20
C GLU A 336 -7.89 23.15 -26.86
N ALA A 337 -8.95 23.88 -26.59
CA ALA A 337 -10.28 23.65 -27.18
C ALA A 337 -10.69 24.73 -28.16
#